data_253a910206c8cd5e80d91824a475680b
#
_entry.id   253a910206c8cd5e80d91824a475680b
#
_cell.length_a   1.000
_cell.length_b   1.000
_cell.length_c   1.000
_cell.angle_alpha   90.00
_cell.angle_beta   90.00
_cell.angle_gamma   90.00
#
_symmetry.space_group_name_H-M   'P 1'
#
loop_
_entity.id
_entity.type
_entity.pdbx_description
1 polymer ?
#
loop_
_entity_poly.entity_id
_entity_poly.type
_entity_poly.pdbx_seq_one_letter_code
_entity_poly.pdbx_strand_id
1 'polypeptide(L)'
;MFATVKEKEIINGECKFSSLTCFGKDNAVQFAIEYLLEFNINAIIVDKKELAKLIFVFDSCFKYGAYAIETTSKEVTVFYGDNEGVRNALANVITLIHKKGDCFILPCCKIKDYPDITYRSVMIDIARGLPNYSRLKEDIKRLSLAKCNKIHLHLMDSLGICYNSNVIPMNSQINGTKLYTKADLKTLVEYCQKLGIEIIPEIEYPAHALTLTSLLPNLKCQVDVENQSGWTVCLGNEQTYEFFEKLILEICEIFPSKYIHIGGDEHCFDDLPDNRRYHWKDCKVCKKVMEKENISSERELFYYGIKKIRYIADKYGREIILWNDELDVSKAVEIPNDCIVQFWRIANKHRGPRKGCSFEKLLQTGCRVICSPFEYCYIDLEEYANPEKVSTFNFKCYANDGEFADMICGGEVCAWEYGNPKYTHYSRSFTPSAILLLEKMWNGKNVCYDKEYRRALSKHILGFDIPNGYDLFELFGSIMPPRINGQNSYATIKNELMDEETLLMHKKILNDIKNTYSPIYLNLLLELIEEEMK
;
A
#
# COMPACT_ATOMS: atom_id res chain seq x y z
N MET A 1 -13.13 -15.56 -12.89
CA MET A 1 -13.39 -14.43 -12.02
C MET A 1 -12.31 -14.46 -10.98
N PHE A 2 -11.58 -13.42 -10.83
CA PHE A 2 -10.48 -13.37 -9.88
C PHE A 2 -11.09 -13.15 -8.50
N ALA A 3 -11.56 -12.29 -7.95
CA ALA A 3 -11.91 -12.07 -6.54
C ALA A 3 -12.90 -13.09 -5.98
N THR A 4 -12.63 -13.56 -4.78
CA THR A 4 -13.62 -14.27 -3.98
C THR A 4 -14.73 -13.31 -3.57
N VAL A 5 -15.92 -13.53 -4.04
CA VAL A 5 -17.10 -12.72 -3.70
C VAL A 5 -17.93 -13.40 -2.61
N LYS A 6 -18.72 -12.63 -1.84
CA LYS A 6 -19.54 -13.16 -0.76
C LYS A 6 -20.65 -14.09 -1.27
N GLU A 7 -21.37 -13.66 -2.31
CA GLU A 7 -22.45 -14.43 -2.89
C GLU A 7 -22.32 -14.41 -4.42
N LYS A 8 -22.48 -15.58 -5.04
CA LYS A 8 -22.38 -15.73 -6.50
C LYS A 8 -23.31 -16.84 -6.99
N GLU A 9 -24.10 -16.51 -7.97
CA GLU A 9 -24.91 -17.45 -8.74
C GLU A 9 -24.53 -17.35 -10.23
N ILE A 10 -24.08 -18.44 -10.83
CA ILE A 10 -23.84 -18.52 -12.27
C ILE A 10 -25.11 -18.98 -12.97
N ILE A 11 -25.52 -18.22 -13.97
CA ILE A 11 -26.72 -18.44 -14.77
C ILE A 11 -26.27 -18.86 -16.17
N ASN A 12 -26.97 -19.77 -16.78
CA ASN A 12 -26.65 -20.17 -18.16
C ASN A 12 -26.89 -19.01 -19.13
N GLY A 13 -25.91 -18.72 -19.97
CA GLY A 13 -25.96 -17.65 -20.97
C GLY A 13 -24.80 -16.66 -20.89
N GLU A 14 -24.73 -15.78 -21.87
CA GLU A 14 -23.70 -14.77 -22.03
C GLU A 14 -24.31 -13.43 -22.49
N CYS A 15 -23.83 -12.33 -21.93
CA CYS A 15 -24.05 -10.98 -22.42
C CYS A 15 -22.96 -10.63 -23.43
N LYS A 16 -23.35 -10.29 -24.66
CA LYS A 16 -22.42 -9.95 -25.76
C LYS A 16 -22.64 -8.53 -26.23
N PHE A 17 -21.54 -7.79 -26.44
CA PHE A 17 -21.59 -6.43 -27.03
C PHE A 17 -20.26 -6.10 -27.71
N SER A 18 -20.35 -5.27 -28.76
CA SER A 18 -19.19 -4.74 -29.49
C SER A 18 -18.72 -3.39 -28.93
N SER A 19 -19.63 -2.65 -28.28
CA SER A 19 -19.35 -1.39 -27.63
C SER A 19 -20.05 -1.35 -26.28
N LEU A 20 -19.38 -0.80 -25.25
CA LEU A 20 -19.94 -0.65 -23.91
C LEU A 20 -20.67 0.69 -23.81
N THR A 21 -21.98 0.64 -23.65
CA THR A 21 -22.83 1.82 -23.44
C THR A 21 -23.29 1.88 -22.01
N CYS A 22 -23.14 3.03 -21.34
CA CYS A 22 -23.39 3.23 -19.91
C CYS A 22 -24.59 4.15 -19.68
N PHE A 23 -25.42 3.79 -18.69
CA PHE A 23 -26.55 4.58 -18.23
C PHE A 23 -26.65 4.59 -16.70
N GLY A 24 -26.98 5.72 -16.11
CA GLY A 24 -27.15 5.88 -14.66
C GLY A 24 -27.01 7.33 -14.20
N LYS A 25 -26.80 7.58 -12.91
CA LYS A 25 -26.50 8.92 -12.40
C LYS A 25 -25.15 9.41 -12.94
N ASP A 26 -25.07 10.68 -13.32
CA ASP A 26 -23.92 11.28 -14.02
C ASP A 26 -22.57 10.99 -13.35
N ASN A 27 -22.46 11.17 -12.04
CA ASN A 27 -21.20 10.95 -11.32
C ASN A 27 -20.72 9.49 -11.36
N ALA A 28 -21.62 8.51 -11.26
CA ALA A 28 -21.27 7.09 -11.30
C ALA A 28 -20.87 6.66 -12.73
N VAL A 29 -21.59 7.16 -13.73
CA VAL A 29 -21.31 6.86 -15.13
C VAL A 29 -20.01 7.51 -15.60
N GLN A 30 -19.77 8.77 -15.23
CA GLN A 30 -18.52 9.46 -15.54
C GLN A 30 -17.33 8.75 -14.92
N PHE A 31 -17.40 8.40 -13.65
CA PHE A 31 -16.37 7.62 -12.98
C PHE A 31 -16.14 6.26 -13.67
N ALA A 32 -17.22 5.57 -14.06
CA ALA A 32 -17.11 4.28 -14.72
C ALA A 32 -16.37 4.37 -16.05
N ILE A 33 -16.64 5.41 -16.85
CA ILE A 33 -15.96 5.63 -18.14
C ILE A 33 -14.46 5.87 -17.92
N GLU A 34 -14.10 6.75 -16.98
CA GLU A 34 -12.70 7.04 -16.66
C GLU A 34 -11.96 5.80 -16.17
N TYR A 35 -12.57 5.02 -15.25
CA TYR A 35 -12.01 3.78 -14.75
C TYR A 35 -11.82 2.73 -15.85
N LEU A 36 -12.83 2.47 -16.66
CA LEU A 36 -12.79 1.50 -17.76
C LEU A 36 -11.75 1.86 -18.82
N LEU A 37 -11.57 3.16 -19.10
CA LEU A 37 -10.58 3.66 -20.05
C LEU A 37 -9.15 3.30 -19.63
N GLU A 38 -8.83 3.33 -18.34
CA GLU A 38 -7.51 2.92 -17.81
C GLU A 38 -7.21 1.43 -18.11
N PHE A 39 -8.24 0.61 -18.34
CA PHE A 39 -8.13 -0.79 -18.75
C PHE A 39 -8.34 -1.02 -20.28
N ASN A 40 -8.23 0.04 -21.08
CA ASN A 40 -8.43 0.00 -22.53
C ASN A 40 -9.85 -0.50 -22.96
N ILE A 41 -10.86 -0.24 -22.13
CA ILE A 41 -12.26 -0.53 -22.41
C ILE A 41 -12.96 0.80 -22.69
N ASN A 42 -13.23 1.08 -23.95
CA ASN A 42 -13.97 2.27 -24.35
C ASN A 42 -15.46 2.11 -24.02
N ALA A 43 -16.00 3.10 -23.33
CA ALA A 43 -17.40 3.16 -22.97
C ALA A 43 -17.97 4.54 -23.30
N ILE A 44 -19.26 4.62 -23.63
CA ILE A 44 -19.95 5.86 -23.96
C ILE A 44 -21.25 6.00 -23.16
N ILE A 45 -21.61 7.23 -22.82
CA ILE A 45 -22.88 7.54 -22.15
C ILE A 45 -24.03 7.46 -23.16
N VAL A 46 -25.15 6.92 -22.73
CA VAL A 46 -26.40 6.94 -23.48
C VAL A 46 -27.53 7.56 -22.65
N ASP A 47 -28.42 8.28 -23.31
CA ASP A 47 -29.51 9.02 -22.65
C ASP A 47 -30.70 8.13 -22.26
N LYS A 48 -30.78 6.92 -22.81
CA LYS A 48 -31.90 5.99 -22.61
C LYS A 48 -31.38 4.65 -22.08
N LYS A 49 -32.04 4.16 -21.06
CA LYS A 49 -31.70 2.87 -20.41
C LYS A 49 -31.70 1.70 -21.40
N GLU A 50 -32.65 1.70 -22.35
CA GLU A 50 -32.83 0.62 -23.34
C GLU A 50 -31.64 0.47 -24.29
N LEU A 51 -30.80 1.52 -24.41
CA LEU A 51 -29.60 1.54 -25.27
C LEU A 51 -28.35 1.11 -24.49
N ALA A 52 -28.45 0.99 -23.17
CA ALA A 52 -27.30 0.70 -22.31
C ALA A 52 -26.98 -0.79 -22.26
N LYS A 53 -25.70 -1.10 -22.16
CA LYS A 53 -25.17 -2.43 -21.85
C LYS A 53 -24.68 -2.53 -20.41
N LEU A 54 -24.31 -1.40 -19.80
CA LEU A 54 -23.92 -1.30 -18.39
C LEU A 54 -24.80 -0.23 -17.73
N ILE A 55 -25.60 -0.65 -16.76
CA ILE A 55 -26.59 0.18 -16.09
C ILE A 55 -26.20 0.33 -14.62
N PHE A 56 -26.16 1.56 -14.12
CA PHE A 56 -25.88 1.87 -12.72
C PHE A 56 -27.14 2.30 -12.00
N VAL A 57 -27.53 1.56 -10.96
CA VAL A 57 -28.71 1.79 -10.13
C VAL A 57 -28.29 2.13 -8.71
N PHE A 58 -28.54 3.37 -8.31
CA PHE A 58 -28.27 3.79 -6.93
C PHE A 58 -29.32 3.23 -5.98
N ASP A 59 -28.86 2.63 -4.86
CA ASP A 59 -29.69 2.13 -3.78
C ASP A 59 -29.00 2.40 -2.43
N SER A 60 -29.60 3.27 -1.63
CA SER A 60 -29.08 3.70 -0.32
C SER A 60 -29.02 2.60 0.74
N CYS A 61 -29.60 1.42 0.48
CA CYS A 61 -29.50 0.26 1.37
C CYS A 61 -28.12 -0.39 1.36
N PHE A 62 -27.32 -0.17 0.31
CA PHE A 62 -25.96 -0.68 0.26
C PHE A 62 -25.04 0.11 1.21
N LYS A 63 -24.33 -0.63 2.06
CA LYS A 63 -23.29 -0.07 2.94
C LYS A 63 -22.08 0.36 2.12
N TYR A 64 -21.17 1.12 2.74
CA TYR A 64 -19.94 1.61 2.11
C TYR A 64 -19.18 0.50 1.36
N GLY A 65 -18.92 0.75 0.09
CA GLY A 65 -18.18 -0.15 -0.79
C GLY A 65 -18.92 -1.42 -1.23
N ALA A 66 -20.14 -1.64 -0.75
CA ALA A 66 -20.97 -2.79 -1.13
C ALA A 66 -21.65 -2.57 -2.50
N TYR A 67 -21.88 -3.66 -3.21
CA TYR A 67 -22.53 -3.64 -4.52
C TYR A 67 -23.21 -4.98 -4.83
N ALA A 68 -24.07 -4.97 -5.87
CA ALA A 68 -24.52 -6.17 -6.55
C ALA A 68 -24.38 -6.01 -8.07
N ILE A 69 -24.16 -7.12 -8.75
CA ILE A 69 -24.12 -7.20 -10.22
C ILE A 69 -25.14 -8.24 -10.66
N GLU A 70 -25.99 -7.87 -11.62
CA GLU A 70 -26.86 -8.80 -12.32
C GLU A 70 -26.53 -8.74 -13.83
N THR A 71 -26.07 -9.86 -14.38
CA THR A 71 -25.77 -10.00 -15.81
C THR A 71 -26.80 -10.89 -16.45
N THR A 72 -27.51 -10.36 -17.44
CA THR A 72 -28.43 -11.07 -18.33
C THR A 72 -27.85 -11.18 -19.73
N SER A 73 -28.51 -11.89 -20.65
CA SER A 73 -28.06 -11.92 -22.06
C SER A 73 -28.15 -10.56 -22.76
N LYS A 74 -28.81 -9.57 -22.18
CA LYS A 74 -29.05 -8.24 -22.77
C LYS A 74 -28.12 -7.17 -22.20
N GLU A 75 -27.91 -7.16 -20.89
CA GLU A 75 -27.31 -6.07 -20.15
C GLU A 75 -26.66 -6.52 -18.83
N VAL A 76 -25.79 -5.67 -18.30
CA VAL A 76 -25.19 -5.78 -16.97
C VAL A 76 -25.72 -4.65 -16.11
N THR A 77 -26.33 -4.96 -14.98
CA THR A 77 -26.82 -3.97 -14.00
C THR A 77 -25.95 -4.01 -12.75
N VAL A 78 -25.45 -2.84 -12.34
CA VAL A 78 -24.69 -2.62 -11.10
C VAL A 78 -25.55 -1.85 -10.12
N PHE A 79 -25.86 -2.44 -8.97
CA PHE A 79 -26.50 -1.78 -7.84
C PHE A 79 -25.44 -1.33 -6.84
N TYR A 80 -25.51 -0.10 -6.34
CA TYR A 80 -24.49 0.50 -5.50
C TYR A 80 -25.05 1.55 -4.54
N GLY A 81 -24.38 1.78 -3.40
CA GLY A 81 -24.71 2.82 -2.42
C GLY A 81 -23.78 4.04 -2.47
N ASP A 82 -22.57 3.88 -3.02
CA ASP A 82 -21.54 4.92 -3.11
C ASP A 82 -20.58 4.68 -4.27
N ASN A 83 -19.68 5.64 -4.54
CA ASN A 83 -18.70 5.53 -5.61
C ASN A 83 -17.68 4.39 -5.39
N GLU A 84 -17.40 4.03 -4.14
CA GLU A 84 -16.56 2.88 -3.81
C GLU A 84 -17.22 1.57 -4.25
N GLY A 85 -18.54 1.44 -4.06
CA GLY A 85 -19.33 0.31 -4.56
C GLY A 85 -19.30 0.21 -6.10
N VAL A 86 -19.40 1.36 -6.80
CA VAL A 86 -19.24 1.40 -8.28
C VAL A 86 -17.86 0.88 -8.69
N ARG A 87 -16.80 1.38 -8.08
CA ARG A 87 -15.42 0.95 -8.37
C ARG A 87 -15.23 -0.54 -8.14
N ASN A 88 -15.69 -1.06 -7.00
CA ASN A 88 -15.56 -2.47 -6.64
C ASN A 88 -16.34 -3.37 -7.60
N ALA A 89 -17.51 -2.94 -8.05
CA ALA A 89 -18.27 -3.64 -9.07
C ALA A 89 -17.53 -3.66 -10.42
N LEU A 90 -16.98 -2.51 -10.85
CA LEU A 90 -16.21 -2.41 -12.09
C LEU A 90 -14.97 -3.29 -12.09
N ALA A 91 -14.26 -3.41 -10.98
CA ALA A 91 -13.13 -4.32 -10.84
C ALA A 91 -13.57 -5.78 -11.14
N ASN A 92 -14.73 -6.21 -10.65
CA ASN A 92 -15.27 -7.53 -10.99
C ASN A 92 -15.75 -7.61 -12.44
N VAL A 93 -16.42 -6.59 -12.98
CA VAL A 93 -16.84 -6.57 -14.39
C VAL A 93 -15.64 -6.75 -15.31
N ILE A 94 -14.53 -6.03 -15.06
CA ILE A 94 -13.30 -6.14 -15.86
C ILE A 94 -12.72 -7.56 -15.80
N THR A 95 -12.69 -8.18 -14.62
CA THR A 95 -12.16 -9.55 -14.48
C THR A 95 -13.08 -10.63 -15.05
N LEU A 96 -14.34 -10.30 -15.29
CA LEU A 96 -15.33 -11.21 -15.93
C LEU A 96 -15.37 -11.05 -17.45
N ILE A 97 -14.95 -9.91 -17.98
CA ILE A 97 -14.95 -9.66 -19.42
C ILE A 97 -13.94 -10.57 -20.13
N HIS A 98 -14.41 -11.25 -21.19
CA HIS A 98 -13.58 -11.96 -22.15
C HIS A 98 -13.72 -11.28 -23.50
N LYS A 99 -12.59 -11.01 -24.17
CA LYS A 99 -12.58 -10.47 -25.53
C LYS A 99 -12.46 -11.61 -26.54
N LYS A 100 -13.38 -11.67 -27.52
CA LYS A 100 -13.32 -12.61 -28.64
C LYS A 100 -13.53 -11.84 -29.95
N GLY A 101 -12.43 -11.60 -30.67
CA GLY A 101 -12.44 -10.64 -31.81
C GLY A 101 -12.78 -9.24 -31.31
N ASP A 102 -13.77 -8.60 -31.94
CA ASP A 102 -14.24 -7.26 -31.54
C ASP A 102 -15.39 -7.29 -30.51
N CYS A 103 -15.77 -8.48 -30.03
CA CYS A 103 -16.84 -8.63 -29.06
C CYS A 103 -16.30 -8.81 -27.65
N PHE A 104 -16.93 -8.12 -26.70
CA PHE A 104 -16.83 -8.38 -25.26
C PHE A 104 -17.93 -9.35 -24.85
N ILE A 105 -17.57 -10.31 -24.00
CA ILE A 105 -18.47 -11.36 -23.51
C ILE A 105 -18.37 -11.43 -22.01
N LEU A 106 -19.52 -11.38 -21.31
CA LEU A 106 -19.62 -11.65 -19.87
C LEU A 106 -20.56 -12.84 -19.63
N PRO A 107 -20.25 -13.73 -18.68
CA PRO A 107 -21.19 -14.78 -18.27
C PRO A 107 -22.41 -14.17 -17.57
N CYS A 108 -23.59 -14.74 -17.78
CA CYS A 108 -24.76 -14.39 -17.00
C CYS A 108 -24.57 -14.84 -15.56
N CYS A 109 -24.74 -13.93 -14.60
CA CYS A 109 -24.54 -14.20 -13.18
C CYS A 109 -25.26 -13.19 -12.30
N LYS A 110 -25.43 -13.54 -11.02
CA LYS A 110 -25.72 -12.61 -9.95
C LYS A 110 -24.58 -12.64 -8.95
N ILE A 111 -24.13 -11.46 -8.53
CA ILE A 111 -23.08 -11.27 -7.54
C ILE A 111 -23.59 -10.28 -6.51
N LYS A 112 -23.37 -10.57 -5.22
CA LYS A 112 -23.55 -9.62 -4.14
C LYS A 112 -22.31 -9.63 -3.26
N ASP A 113 -21.74 -8.44 -3.02
CA ASP A 113 -20.40 -8.39 -2.44
C ASP A 113 -20.17 -7.11 -1.63
N TYR A 114 -19.30 -7.19 -0.63
CA TYR A 114 -18.96 -6.09 0.27
C TYR A 114 -17.64 -6.36 1.00
N PRO A 115 -16.89 -5.32 1.41
CA PRO A 115 -15.63 -5.49 2.12
C PRO A 115 -15.83 -5.93 3.58
N ASP A 116 -14.93 -6.79 4.09
CA ASP A 116 -14.82 -7.04 5.53
C ASP A 116 -14.11 -5.87 6.23
N ILE A 117 -13.16 -5.23 5.55
CA ILE A 117 -12.42 -4.05 6.01
C ILE A 117 -12.56 -2.94 4.98
N THR A 118 -12.99 -1.75 5.43
CA THR A 118 -13.30 -0.63 4.55
C THR A 118 -12.07 0.13 4.08
N TYR A 119 -11.03 0.28 4.90
CA TYR A 119 -9.75 0.88 4.53
C TYR A 119 -8.77 -0.24 4.13
N ARG A 120 -8.44 -0.33 2.85
CA ARG A 120 -7.59 -1.37 2.27
C ARG A 120 -6.42 -0.72 1.54
N SER A 121 -5.27 -0.76 2.17
CA SER A 121 -4.10 0.01 1.76
C SER A 121 -2.91 -0.85 1.36
N VAL A 122 -2.09 -0.30 0.49
CA VAL A 122 -0.74 -0.76 0.22
C VAL A 122 0.21 0.42 0.39
N MET A 123 1.14 0.30 1.32
CA MET A 123 2.26 1.23 1.47
C MET A 123 3.33 0.89 0.45
N ILE A 124 3.86 1.91 -0.21
CA ILE A 124 4.91 1.82 -1.22
C ILE A 124 6.03 2.79 -0.81
N ASP A 125 7.17 2.22 -0.44
CA ASP A 125 8.37 3.01 -0.13
C ASP A 125 9.06 3.44 -1.42
N ILE A 126 8.98 4.73 -1.71
CA ILE A 126 9.65 5.38 -2.82
C ILE A 126 10.77 6.33 -2.37
N ALA A 127 10.99 6.43 -1.05
CA ALA A 127 12.04 7.26 -0.46
C ALA A 127 13.41 6.58 -0.51
N ARG A 128 13.47 5.27 -0.24
CA ARG A 128 14.72 4.50 -0.26
C ARG A 128 15.15 4.07 -1.66
N GLY A 129 14.32 4.30 -2.66
CA GLY A 129 14.59 4.09 -4.07
C GLY A 129 13.44 4.56 -4.92
N LEU A 130 13.74 5.27 -6.01
CA LEU A 130 12.71 5.84 -6.87
C LEU A 130 12.36 4.86 -7.99
N PRO A 131 11.12 4.31 -8.02
CA PRO A 131 10.71 3.41 -9.07
C PRO A 131 10.53 4.14 -10.40
N ASN A 132 10.56 3.39 -11.50
CA ASN A 132 10.07 3.91 -12.77
C ASN A 132 8.60 4.32 -12.65
N TYR A 133 8.27 5.54 -13.05
CA TYR A 133 6.94 6.12 -12.89
C TYR A 133 5.82 5.32 -13.60
N SER A 134 6.11 4.80 -14.79
CA SER A 134 5.15 3.98 -15.55
C SER A 134 4.89 2.64 -14.86
N ARG A 135 5.91 2.05 -14.25
CA ARG A 135 5.78 0.82 -13.46
C ARG A 135 4.94 1.05 -12.21
N LEU A 136 5.21 2.13 -11.46
CA LEU A 136 4.42 2.49 -10.28
C LEU A 136 2.92 2.62 -10.64
N LYS A 137 2.60 3.31 -11.72
CA LYS A 137 1.23 3.44 -12.22
C LYS A 137 0.60 2.10 -12.58
N GLU A 138 1.34 1.23 -13.25
CA GLU A 138 0.85 -0.09 -13.66
C GLU A 138 0.56 -0.99 -12.44
N ASP A 139 1.43 -0.97 -11.43
CA ASP A 139 1.20 -1.73 -10.19
C ASP A 139 -0.01 -1.18 -9.42
N ILE A 140 -0.16 0.13 -9.30
CA ILE A 140 -1.35 0.75 -8.68
C ILE A 140 -2.63 0.35 -9.43
N LYS A 141 -2.60 0.35 -10.76
CA LYS A 141 -3.72 -0.10 -11.59
C LYS A 141 -4.13 -1.55 -11.26
N ARG A 142 -3.16 -2.46 -11.12
CA ARG A 142 -3.43 -3.85 -10.73
C ARG A 142 -4.00 -3.97 -9.33
N LEU A 143 -3.46 -3.20 -8.38
CA LEU A 143 -3.99 -3.16 -7.01
C LEU A 143 -5.45 -2.69 -6.98
N SER A 144 -5.87 -1.81 -7.91
CA SER A 144 -7.27 -1.38 -8.01
C SER A 144 -8.22 -2.53 -8.36
N LEU A 145 -7.78 -3.48 -9.19
CA LEU A 145 -8.55 -4.69 -9.51
C LEU A 145 -8.72 -5.62 -8.29
N ALA A 146 -7.75 -5.62 -7.38
CA ALA A 146 -7.86 -6.28 -6.08
C ALA A 146 -8.59 -5.43 -5.03
N LYS A 147 -9.29 -4.38 -5.46
CA LYS A 147 -10.12 -3.51 -4.63
C LYS A 147 -9.33 -2.74 -3.55
N CYS A 148 -8.05 -2.46 -3.79
CA CYS A 148 -7.25 -1.50 -3.03
C CYS A 148 -7.89 -0.11 -3.15
N ASN A 149 -8.11 0.61 -2.04
CA ASN A 149 -8.69 1.96 -2.09
C ASN A 149 -7.80 3.03 -1.48
N LYS A 150 -6.65 2.66 -0.93
CA LYS A 150 -5.64 3.59 -0.43
C LYS A 150 -4.27 3.16 -0.92
N ILE A 151 -3.46 4.13 -1.32
CA ILE A 151 -2.01 3.94 -1.50
C ILE A 151 -1.32 4.84 -0.49
N HIS A 152 -0.54 4.25 0.39
CA HIS A 152 0.31 4.98 1.32
C HIS A 152 1.68 5.17 0.68
N LEU A 153 2.09 6.41 0.44
CA LEU A 153 3.40 6.73 -0.15
C LEU A 153 4.37 7.21 0.92
N HIS A 154 5.40 6.41 1.15
CA HIS A 154 6.52 6.77 2.01
C HIS A 154 7.48 7.67 1.23
N LEU A 155 7.41 9.01 1.50
CA LEU A 155 8.01 10.05 0.66
C LEU A 155 9.42 10.45 1.09
N MET A 156 9.79 10.22 2.35
CA MET A 156 11.08 10.60 2.91
C MET A 156 11.53 9.61 3.99
N ASP A 157 12.84 9.44 4.09
CA ASP A 157 13.49 8.52 5.01
C ASP A 157 14.94 8.95 5.27
N SER A 158 15.63 8.24 6.17
CA SER A 158 17.06 8.42 6.44
C SER A 158 17.97 8.21 5.22
N LEU A 159 17.52 7.48 4.20
CA LEU A 159 18.28 7.21 2.98
C LEU A 159 17.95 8.15 1.83
N GLY A 160 16.83 8.87 1.88
CA GLY A 160 16.45 9.75 0.80
C GLY A 160 15.12 10.45 0.95
N ILE A 161 14.85 11.34 0.00
CA ILE A 161 13.59 12.07 -0.17
C ILE A 161 13.25 11.98 -1.66
N CYS A 162 12.04 11.52 -1.99
CA CYS A 162 11.72 11.09 -3.35
C CYS A 162 11.32 12.21 -4.31
N TYR A 163 11.08 13.43 -3.84
CA TYR A 163 10.59 14.52 -4.68
C TYR A 163 11.33 15.85 -4.44
N ASN A 164 11.28 16.74 -5.43
CA ASN A 164 11.82 18.10 -5.33
C ASN A 164 10.89 18.98 -4.49
N SER A 165 11.22 19.12 -3.20
CA SER A 165 10.53 20.00 -2.26
C SER A 165 10.96 21.46 -2.44
N ASN A 166 10.06 22.40 -2.17
CA ASN A 166 10.40 23.83 -2.05
C ASN A 166 10.84 24.19 -0.61
N VAL A 167 10.58 23.30 0.35
CA VAL A 167 10.85 23.52 1.78
C VAL A 167 12.18 22.87 2.18
N ILE A 168 12.53 21.74 1.56
CA ILE A 168 13.78 21.01 1.80
C ILE A 168 14.79 21.43 0.73
N PRO A 169 15.97 21.92 1.11
CA PRO A 169 16.99 22.38 0.16
C PRO A 169 17.64 21.20 -0.57
N MET A 170 16.97 20.69 -1.60
CA MET A 170 17.44 19.54 -2.36
C MET A 170 17.91 19.92 -3.76
N ASN A 171 19.13 19.50 -4.09
CA ASN A 171 19.67 19.52 -5.46
C ASN A 171 20.12 18.13 -5.91
N SER A 172 19.67 17.07 -5.24
CA SER A 172 20.27 15.74 -5.38
C SER A 172 19.40 14.75 -6.14
N GLN A 173 20.07 13.79 -6.72
CA GLN A 173 19.48 12.59 -7.31
C GLN A 173 19.62 11.44 -6.30
N ILE A 174 18.59 10.66 -6.11
CA ILE A 174 18.67 9.41 -5.36
C ILE A 174 19.26 8.35 -6.30
N ASN A 175 20.40 7.76 -5.92
CA ASN A 175 21.08 6.73 -6.71
C ASN A 175 21.27 7.10 -8.20
N GLY A 176 21.51 8.38 -8.51
CA GLY A 176 21.65 8.86 -9.88
C GLY A 176 20.34 9.08 -10.64
N THR A 177 19.19 8.81 -10.03
CA THR A 177 17.86 8.97 -10.62
C THR A 177 17.30 10.37 -10.32
N LYS A 178 16.69 10.98 -11.32
CA LYS A 178 16.03 12.28 -11.16
C LYS A 178 14.79 12.14 -10.25
N LEU A 179 14.71 12.98 -9.21
CA LEU A 179 13.58 13.03 -8.28
C LEU A 179 12.26 13.35 -9.00
N TYR A 180 11.15 12.89 -8.46
CA TYR A 180 9.82 13.33 -8.89
C TYR A 180 9.65 14.84 -8.64
N THR A 181 8.96 15.49 -9.53
CA THR A 181 8.50 16.86 -9.30
C THR A 181 7.16 16.85 -8.55
N LYS A 182 6.79 17.99 -7.96
CA LYS A 182 5.44 18.14 -7.40
C LYS A 182 4.34 17.94 -8.44
N ALA A 183 4.61 18.29 -9.70
CA ALA A 183 3.70 18.04 -10.82
C ALA A 183 3.53 16.54 -11.11
N ASP A 184 4.61 15.76 -11.05
CA ASP A 184 4.55 14.30 -11.20
C ASP A 184 3.66 13.68 -10.10
N LEU A 185 3.84 14.12 -8.85
CA LEU A 185 3.02 13.63 -7.73
C LEU A 185 1.55 14.03 -7.86
N LYS A 186 1.24 15.26 -8.31
CA LYS A 186 -0.14 15.69 -8.59
C LYS A 186 -0.77 14.86 -9.71
N THR A 187 -0.01 14.59 -10.77
CA THR A 187 -0.46 13.71 -11.87
C THR A 187 -0.71 12.28 -11.37
N LEU A 188 0.09 11.79 -10.43
CA LEU A 188 -0.14 10.48 -9.79
C LEU A 188 -1.42 10.49 -8.95
N VAL A 189 -1.68 11.56 -8.21
CA VAL A 189 -2.94 11.75 -7.45
C VAL A 189 -4.15 11.71 -8.37
N GLU A 190 -4.13 12.49 -9.46
CA GLU A 190 -5.20 12.51 -10.47
C GLU A 190 -5.43 11.13 -11.09
N TYR A 191 -4.35 10.42 -11.40
CA TYR A 191 -4.42 9.05 -11.91
C TYR A 191 -5.07 8.09 -10.90
N CYS A 192 -4.67 8.15 -9.63
CA CYS A 192 -5.25 7.33 -8.57
C CYS A 192 -6.74 7.65 -8.34
N GLN A 193 -7.14 8.92 -8.45
CA GLN A 193 -8.54 9.32 -8.34
C GLN A 193 -9.41 8.69 -9.42
N LYS A 194 -8.92 8.56 -10.67
CA LYS A 194 -9.62 7.84 -11.75
C LYS A 194 -9.79 6.35 -11.44
N LEU A 195 -8.89 5.78 -10.64
CA LEU A 195 -8.98 4.41 -10.14
C LEU A 195 -9.77 4.28 -8.83
N GLY A 196 -10.33 5.38 -8.29
CA GLY A 196 -11.00 5.42 -6.99
C GLY A 196 -10.07 5.14 -5.82
N ILE A 197 -8.79 5.50 -5.95
CA ILE A 197 -7.76 5.31 -4.93
C ILE A 197 -7.34 6.66 -4.36
N GLU A 198 -7.31 6.78 -3.04
CA GLU A 198 -6.75 7.92 -2.33
C GLU A 198 -5.29 7.67 -2.00
N ILE A 199 -4.41 8.68 -2.20
CA ILE A 199 -3.02 8.61 -1.77
C ILE A 199 -2.87 9.24 -0.39
N ILE A 200 -2.31 8.48 0.55
CA ILE A 200 -1.92 8.92 1.89
C ILE A 200 -0.40 9.22 1.86
N PRO A 201 0.03 10.48 2.03
CA PRO A 201 1.45 10.80 2.09
C PRO A 201 2.03 10.51 3.47
N GLU A 202 3.25 9.97 3.52
CA GLU A 202 4.04 9.84 4.75
C GLU A 202 5.25 10.75 4.72
N ILE A 203 5.42 11.50 5.81
CA ILE A 203 6.62 12.26 6.17
C ILE A 203 7.19 11.69 7.45
N GLU A 204 8.52 11.73 7.61
CA GLU A 204 9.18 11.16 8.78
C GLU A 204 9.38 12.18 9.89
N TYR A 205 8.84 11.83 11.09
CA TYR A 205 8.98 12.59 12.32
C TYR A 205 8.78 11.68 13.54
N PRO A 206 9.61 11.73 14.58
CA PRO A 206 10.82 12.54 14.70
C PRO A 206 12.08 11.82 14.22
N ALA A 207 11.99 10.49 13.96
CA ALA A 207 13.13 9.67 13.56
C ALA A 207 13.25 9.54 12.04
N HIS A 208 14.08 8.61 11.57
CA HIS A 208 14.40 8.44 10.15
C HIS A 208 14.86 9.75 9.46
N ALA A 209 15.41 10.69 10.23
CA ALA A 209 15.67 12.05 9.81
C ALA A 209 17.10 12.31 9.29
N LEU A 210 17.94 11.27 9.07
CA LEU A 210 19.35 11.47 8.71
C LEU A 210 19.54 12.33 7.45
N THR A 211 18.79 12.06 6.38
CA THR A 211 18.83 12.88 5.17
C THR A 211 18.38 14.31 5.47
N LEU A 212 17.25 14.47 6.15
CA LEU A 212 16.71 15.77 6.50
C LEU A 212 17.69 16.59 7.35
N THR A 213 18.22 15.99 8.42
CA THR A 213 19.13 16.68 9.35
C THR A 213 20.52 16.91 8.78
N SER A 214 20.90 16.20 7.73
CA SER A 214 22.11 16.49 6.97
C SER A 214 21.96 17.73 6.09
N LEU A 215 20.78 17.91 5.50
CA LEU A 215 20.43 19.08 4.69
C LEU A 215 20.11 20.31 5.55
N LEU A 216 19.53 20.10 6.74
CA LEU A 216 19.11 21.12 7.69
C LEU A 216 19.70 20.86 9.08
N PRO A 217 21.02 21.11 9.30
CA PRO A 217 21.70 20.80 10.56
C PRO A 217 21.13 21.51 11.79
N ASN A 218 20.43 22.62 11.60
CA ASN A 218 19.76 23.35 12.66
C ASN A 218 18.57 22.61 13.27
N LEU A 219 18.09 21.53 12.62
CA LEU A 219 17.04 20.66 13.16
C LEU A 219 17.59 19.56 14.08
N LYS A 220 18.91 19.35 14.14
CA LYS A 220 19.55 18.42 15.07
C LYS A 220 19.54 18.93 16.51
N CYS A 221 19.57 18.01 17.46
CA CYS A 221 19.93 18.36 18.84
C CYS A 221 21.35 18.90 18.89
N GLN A 222 21.57 19.99 19.61
CA GLN A 222 22.88 20.59 19.84
C GLN A 222 23.49 19.96 21.10
N VAL A 223 24.42 19.04 20.93
CA VAL A 223 25.09 18.33 22.01
C VAL A 223 26.59 18.25 21.73
N ASP A 224 27.37 18.34 22.82
CA ASP A 224 28.84 18.28 22.77
C ASP A 224 29.30 16.80 22.83
N VAL A 225 28.94 16.01 21.80
CA VAL A 225 29.37 14.61 21.67
C VAL A 225 30.00 14.37 20.31
N GLU A 226 31.10 13.62 20.28
CA GLU A 226 31.68 13.13 19.04
C GLU A 226 30.64 12.23 18.33
N ASN A 227 30.54 12.35 17.00
CA ASN A 227 29.62 11.57 16.17
C ASN A 227 28.13 11.75 16.50
N GLN A 228 27.69 12.98 16.70
CA GLN A 228 26.30 13.29 16.89
C GLN A 228 25.43 12.68 15.79
N SER A 229 24.54 11.77 16.17
CA SER A 229 23.55 11.21 15.25
C SER A 229 22.53 12.26 14.83
N GLY A 230 22.17 12.28 13.55
CA GLY A 230 21.04 13.04 13.03
C GLY A 230 19.79 12.18 12.85
N TRP A 231 19.72 11.03 13.48
CA TRP A 231 18.62 10.07 13.36
C TRP A 231 17.26 10.66 13.74
N THR A 232 17.25 11.54 14.76
CA THR A 232 16.04 12.25 15.18
C THR A 232 16.21 13.75 15.09
N VAL A 233 15.11 14.46 14.85
CA VAL A 233 15.06 15.93 14.99
C VAL A 233 15.00 16.35 16.45
N CYS A 234 15.37 17.61 16.72
CA CYS A 234 15.34 18.20 18.06
C CYS A 234 13.91 18.62 18.43
N LEU A 235 13.30 17.94 19.40
CA LEU A 235 11.93 18.20 19.83
C LEU A 235 11.77 19.46 20.69
N GLY A 236 12.87 19.96 21.27
CA GLY A 236 12.87 21.22 22.02
C GLY A 236 12.99 22.47 21.13
N ASN A 237 13.31 22.33 19.86
CA ASN A 237 13.58 23.46 18.96
C ASN A 237 12.31 23.90 18.21
N GLU A 238 11.85 25.12 18.44
CA GLU A 238 10.67 25.67 17.73
C GLU A 238 10.86 25.70 16.20
N GLN A 239 12.09 25.87 15.70
CA GLN A 239 12.38 25.81 14.27
C GLN A 239 12.02 24.44 13.65
N THR A 240 12.04 23.37 14.43
CA THR A 240 11.58 22.05 14.00
C THR A 240 10.09 22.11 13.62
N TYR A 241 9.28 22.71 14.46
CA TYR A 241 7.83 22.80 14.22
C TYR A 241 7.49 23.80 13.10
N GLU A 242 8.20 24.93 13.03
CA GLU A 242 8.09 25.86 11.89
C GLU A 242 8.43 25.20 10.55
N PHE A 243 9.44 24.34 10.54
CA PHE A 243 9.82 23.56 9.36
C PHE A 243 8.72 22.58 8.99
N PHE A 244 8.25 21.76 9.95
CA PHE A 244 7.22 20.77 9.68
C PHE A 244 5.88 21.40 9.32
N GLU A 245 5.55 22.60 9.82
CA GLU A 245 4.36 23.34 9.38
C GLU A 245 4.44 23.69 7.89
N LYS A 246 5.60 24.18 7.43
CA LYS A 246 5.82 24.47 6.00
C LYS A 246 5.77 23.20 5.14
N LEU A 247 6.37 22.10 5.63
CA LEU A 247 6.37 20.82 4.92
C LEU A 247 4.94 20.24 4.84
N ILE A 248 4.18 20.26 5.93
CA ILE A 248 2.78 19.80 5.94
C ILE A 248 1.93 20.64 4.99
N LEU A 249 2.14 21.95 4.94
CA LEU A 249 1.44 22.82 3.99
C LEU A 249 1.76 22.43 2.54
N GLU A 250 3.04 22.19 2.21
CA GLU A 250 3.45 21.71 0.88
C GLU A 250 2.82 20.36 0.54
N ILE A 251 2.77 19.43 1.48
CA ILE A 251 2.12 18.11 1.31
C ILE A 251 0.61 18.28 1.05
N CYS A 252 -0.05 19.20 1.77
CA CYS A 252 -1.47 19.51 1.54
C CYS A 252 -1.76 20.10 0.16
N GLU A 253 -0.81 20.82 -0.44
CA GLU A 253 -0.93 21.35 -1.81
C GLU A 253 -0.85 20.26 -2.89
N ILE A 254 -0.20 19.13 -2.57
CA ILE A 254 0.00 18.01 -3.50
C ILE A 254 -1.07 16.94 -3.32
N PHE A 255 -1.36 16.57 -2.06
CA PHE A 255 -2.22 15.46 -1.70
C PHE A 255 -3.52 15.94 -1.03
N PRO A 256 -4.68 15.69 -1.64
CA PRO A 256 -5.97 16.10 -1.09
C PRO A 256 -6.47 15.20 0.05
N SER A 257 -5.73 14.14 0.40
CA SER A 257 -6.10 13.21 1.45
C SER A 257 -6.40 13.92 2.76
N LYS A 258 -7.44 13.45 3.46
CA LYS A 258 -7.73 13.85 4.83
C LYS A 258 -6.60 13.45 5.80
N TYR A 259 -5.79 12.47 5.46
CA TYR A 259 -4.78 11.87 6.31
C TYR A 259 -3.36 12.25 5.88
N ILE A 260 -2.49 12.40 6.88
CA ILE A 260 -1.02 12.46 6.71
C ILE A 260 -0.42 11.45 7.68
N HIS A 261 0.39 10.53 7.17
CA HIS A 261 1.19 9.67 8.03
C HIS A 261 2.47 10.41 8.40
N ILE A 262 2.82 10.40 9.70
CA ILE A 262 3.96 11.17 10.23
C ILE A 262 5.13 10.29 10.65
N GLY A 263 5.13 9.00 10.32
CA GLY A 263 6.11 8.05 10.84
C GLY A 263 5.88 7.78 12.32
N GLY A 264 6.79 8.20 13.16
CA GLY A 264 6.71 8.04 14.63
C GLY A 264 7.39 6.79 15.13
N ASP A 265 8.07 6.06 14.25
CA ASP A 265 8.72 4.79 14.51
C ASP A 265 10.22 4.92 14.79
N GLU A 266 10.78 3.85 15.34
CA GLU A 266 12.20 3.56 15.50
C GLU A 266 13.08 4.72 16.04
N HIS A 267 12.54 5.66 16.81
CA HIS A 267 13.38 6.64 17.51
C HIS A 267 14.05 6.04 18.76
N CYS A 268 13.65 4.87 19.14
CA CYS A 268 14.22 3.90 20.08
C CYS A 268 14.85 4.43 21.35
N PHE A 269 14.23 4.07 22.45
CA PHE A 269 14.67 4.44 23.78
C PHE A 269 15.75 3.51 24.38
N ASP A 270 15.93 2.30 23.90
CA ASP A 270 16.69 1.32 24.69
C ASP A 270 17.84 0.57 23.98
N ASP A 271 17.90 0.39 22.64
CA ASP A 271 18.85 -0.57 22.05
C ASP A 271 19.37 -0.26 20.64
N LEU A 272 19.50 1.00 20.25
CA LEU A 272 20.11 1.31 18.96
C LEU A 272 21.62 1.43 19.03
N PRO A 273 22.32 1.07 17.93
CA PRO A 273 23.73 1.40 17.78
C PRO A 273 23.94 2.92 17.86
N ASP A 274 25.11 3.34 18.35
CA ASP A 274 25.43 4.76 18.62
C ASP A 274 25.14 5.72 17.46
N ASN A 275 25.24 5.25 16.19
CA ASN A 275 24.93 6.05 15.01
C ASN A 275 23.44 6.35 14.81
N ARG A 276 22.53 5.71 15.56
CA ARG A 276 21.08 5.94 15.55
C ARG A 276 20.56 6.48 16.88
N ARG A 277 21.48 6.88 17.77
CA ARG A 277 21.12 7.36 19.10
C ARG A 277 20.43 8.72 18.99
N TYR A 278 19.34 8.89 19.72
CA TYR A 278 18.74 10.20 19.93
C TYR A 278 19.48 10.89 21.10
N HIS A 279 19.41 12.23 21.15
CA HIS A 279 20.16 13.03 22.11
C HIS A 279 19.29 14.03 22.89
N TRP A 280 18.00 13.76 23.03
CA TRP A 280 17.07 14.69 23.69
C TRP A 280 17.43 14.95 25.14
N LYS A 281 17.82 13.90 25.88
CA LYS A 281 18.26 14.02 27.29
C LYS A 281 19.55 14.80 27.48
N ASP A 282 20.40 14.88 26.47
CA ASP A 282 21.67 15.57 26.52
C ASP A 282 21.56 17.00 25.95
N CYS A 283 20.51 17.27 25.18
CA CYS A 283 20.27 18.54 24.52
C CYS A 283 19.76 19.62 25.49
N LYS A 284 20.50 20.72 25.60
CA LYS A 284 20.12 21.86 26.46
C LYS A 284 18.74 22.46 26.08
N VAL A 285 18.38 22.44 24.79
CA VAL A 285 17.11 22.99 24.30
C VAL A 285 15.95 22.08 24.68
N CYS A 286 16.10 20.76 24.50
CA CYS A 286 15.11 19.77 24.92
C CYS A 286 14.90 19.82 26.44
N LYS A 287 15.98 19.88 27.25
CA LYS A 287 15.89 20.00 28.72
C LYS A 287 15.08 21.22 29.15
N LYS A 288 15.31 22.39 28.55
CA LYS A 288 14.53 23.61 28.87
C LYS A 288 13.04 23.43 28.59
N VAL A 289 12.68 22.75 27.50
CA VAL A 289 11.27 22.46 27.20
C VAL A 289 10.71 21.45 28.20
N MET A 290 11.47 20.40 28.53
CA MET A 290 11.04 19.41 29.52
C MET A 290 10.79 20.07 30.89
N GLU A 291 11.68 20.95 31.35
CA GLU A 291 11.50 21.72 32.59
C GLU A 291 10.26 22.64 32.53
N LYS A 292 10.11 23.40 31.45
CA LYS A 292 9.00 24.36 31.27
C LYS A 292 7.64 23.68 31.23
N GLU A 293 7.53 22.55 30.53
CA GLU A 293 6.29 21.82 30.29
C GLU A 293 6.04 20.71 31.34
N ASN A 294 6.91 20.59 32.38
CA ASN A 294 6.88 19.55 33.41
C ASN A 294 6.94 18.12 32.84
N ILE A 295 7.74 17.93 31.79
CA ILE A 295 7.97 16.64 31.13
C ILE A 295 9.06 15.91 31.91
N SER A 296 8.78 14.68 32.37
CA SER A 296 9.68 13.90 33.22
C SER A 296 10.57 12.91 32.47
N SER A 297 10.22 12.60 31.24
CA SER A 297 10.92 11.60 30.42
C SER A 297 10.98 11.96 28.94
N GLU A 298 11.91 11.35 28.23
CA GLU A 298 12.03 11.51 26.77
C GLU A 298 10.82 10.95 26.02
N ARG A 299 10.16 9.94 26.58
CA ARG A 299 8.91 9.42 26.05
C ARG A 299 7.78 10.45 26.15
N GLU A 300 7.68 11.15 27.26
CA GLU A 300 6.72 12.26 27.38
C GLU A 300 7.08 13.42 26.43
N LEU A 301 8.38 13.66 26.21
CA LEU A 301 8.82 14.63 25.21
C LEU A 301 8.44 14.22 23.78
N PHE A 302 8.52 12.92 23.47
CA PHE A 302 8.00 12.39 22.20
C PHE A 302 6.51 12.68 22.05
N TYR A 303 5.69 12.36 23.04
CA TYR A 303 4.25 12.66 23.00
C TYR A 303 3.95 14.15 22.90
N TYR A 304 4.75 14.99 23.57
CA TYR A 304 4.67 16.44 23.39
C TYR A 304 4.90 16.84 21.93
N GLY A 305 5.92 16.27 21.29
CA GLY A 305 6.22 16.50 19.88
C GLY A 305 5.08 16.02 18.97
N ILE A 306 4.52 14.84 19.19
CA ILE A 306 3.36 14.33 18.44
C ILE A 306 2.16 15.28 18.58
N LYS A 307 1.86 15.77 19.79
CA LYS A 307 0.78 16.74 20.00
C LYS A 307 1.01 18.05 19.21
N LYS A 308 2.24 18.53 19.13
CA LYS A 308 2.61 19.71 18.33
C LYS A 308 2.36 19.48 16.83
N ILE A 309 2.83 18.37 16.28
CA ILE A 309 2.63 18.02 14.86
C ILE A 309 1.15 17.80 14.55
N ARG A 310 0.42 17.10 15.43
CA ARG A 310 -1.02 16.94 15.31
C ARG A 310 -1.75 18.29 15.25
N TYR A 311 -1.42 19.21 16.16
CA TYR A 311 -1.99 20.56 16.15
C TYR A 311 -1.71 21.29 14.84
N ILE A 312 -0.49 21.14 14.29
CA ILE A 312 -0.13 21.71 12.99
C ILE A 312 -0.99 21.08 11.86
N ALA A 313 -1.11 19.76 11.82
CA ALA A 313 -1.92 19.07 10.81
C ALA A 313 -3.40 19.49 10.88
N ASP A 314 -3.94 19.63 12.08
CA ASP A 314 -5.32 20.04 12.32
C ASP A 314 -5.64 21.45 11.78
N LYS A 315 -4.69 22.40 11.84
CA LYS A 315 -4.83 23.74 11.20
C LYS A 315 -5.18 23.65 9.70
N TYR A 316 -4.74 22.59 9.04
CA TYR A 316 -4.98 22.34 7.62
C TYR A 316 -6.06 21.28 7.37
N GLY A 317 -6.85 20.93 8.40
CA GLY A 317 -7.94 19.96 8.33
C GLY A 317 -7.47 18.53 8.08
N ARG A 318 -6.26 18.19 8.55
CA ARG A 318 -5.67 16.84 8.39
C ARG A 318 -5.66 16.08 9.69
N GLU A 319 -5.97 14.78 9.61
CA GLU A 319 -5.80 13.82 10.71
C GLU A 319 -4.46 13.11 10.53
N ILE A 320 -3.76 12.82 11.65
CA ILE A 320 -2.47 12.12 11.58
C ILE A 320 -2.64 10.62 11.76
N ILE A 321 -1.78 9.88 11.07
CA ILE A 321 -1.52 8.44 11.26
C ILE A 321 -0.08 8.30 11.75
N LEU A 322 0.19 7.36 12.66
CA LEU A 322 1.56 7.07 13.14
C LEU A 322 1.75 5.59 13.44
N TRP A 323 2.98 5.11 13.36
CA TRP A 323 3.37 3.74 13.74
C TRP A 323 3.27 3.53 15.25
N ASN A 324 3.08 2.27 15.68
CA ASN A 324 2.78 1.94 17.07
C ASN A 324 3.97 1.64 17.96
N ASP A 325 5.14 1.37 17.43
CA ASP A 325 6.24 0.71 18.16
C ASP A 325 6.80 1.51 19.34
N GLU A 326 6.64 2.83 19.31
CA GLU A 326 7.09 3.70 20.42
C GLU A 326 5.95 4.11 21.38
N LEU A 327 4.75 3.60 21.14
CA LEU A 327 3.61 3.88 22.00
C LEU A 327 3.60 2.93 23.21
N ASP A 328 3.59 3.48 24.44
CA ASP A 328 3.50 2.75 25.69
C ASP A 328 2.17 3.03 26.38
N VAL A 329 1.21 2.14 26.19
CA VAL A 329 -0.11 2.24 26.84
C VAL A 329 -0.12 1.76 28.28
N SER A 330 0.99 1.19 28.80
CA SER A 330 1.11 0.73 30.20
C SER A 330 1.34 1.87 31.18
N LYS A 331 1.76 3.02 30.70
CA LYS A 331 1.93 4.24 31.49
C LYS A 331 0.85 5.24 31.05
N ALA A 332 0.31 5.99 31.99
CA ALA A 332 -0.79 6.94 31.83
C ALA A 332 -0.53 8.13 30.85
N VAL A 333 0.30 7.93 29.84
CA VAL A 333 0.50 8.88 28.76
C VAL A 333 -0.54 8.59 27.70
N GLU A 334 -1.54 9.45 27.62
CA GLU A 334 -2.63 9.32 26.67
C GLU A 334 -2.12 9.44 25.24
N ILE A 335 -2.28 8.35 24.46
CA ILE A 335 -2.23 8.45 22.99
C ILE A 335 -3.39 9.37 22.61
N PRO A 336 -3.17 10.39 21.79
CA PRO A 336 -4.26 11.25 21.33
C PRO A 336 -5.35 10.38 20.66
N ASN A 337 -6.54 10.31 21.27
CA ASN A 337 -7.65 9.44 20.81
C ASN A 337 -8.14 9.74 19.40
N ASP A 338 -7.75 10.87 18.82
CA ASP A 338 -8.08 11.30 17.48
C ASP A 338 -7.03 10.96 16.42
N CYS A 339 -5.88 10.41 16.83
CA CYS A 339 -4.91 9.84 15.90
C CYS A 339 -5.33 8.43 15.47
N ILE A 340 -4.93 8.06 14.27
CA ILE A 340 -4.98 6.67 13.82
C ILE A 340 -3.61 6.05 14.10
N VAL A 341 -3.60 4.88 14.73
CA VAL A 341 -2.37 4.14 15.00
C VAL A 341 -2.24 2.99 14.02
N GLN A 342 -1.12 2.95 13.29
CA GLN A 342 -0.80 1.83 12.43
C GLN A 342 0.04 0.81 13.22
N PHE A 343 -0.54 -0.36 13.43
CA PHE A 343 0.10 -1.43 14.17
C PHE A 343 0.93 -2.30 13.23
N TRP A 344 2.26 -2.30 13.42
CA TRP A 344 3.17 -3.14 12.65
C TRP A 344 3.96 -4.12 13.51
N ARG A 345 4.16 -3.80 14.77
CA ARG A 345 5.11 -4.50 15.63
C ARG A 345 4.46 -5.12 16.84
N ILE A 346 4.73 -6.42 17.03
CA ILE A 346 4.37 -7.14 18.24
C ILE A 346 5.50 -6.95 19.27
N ALA A 347 5.16 -6.52 20.46
CA ALA A 347 6.10 -6.41 21.57
C ALA A 347 6.86 -7.73 21.76
N ASN A 348 8.18 -7.65 21.92
CA ASN A 348 9.10 -8.75 22.26
C ASN A 348 9.36 -9.81 21.17
N LYS A 349 8.87 -9.66 19.93
CA LYS A 349 9.10 -10.66 18.89
C LYS A 349 10.20 -10.31 17.87
N HIS A 350 10.57 -9.04 17.75
CA HIS A 350 11.57 -8.63 16.76
C HIS A 350 12.69 -7.80 17.40
N ARG A 351 13.93 -8.20 17.16
CA ARG A 351 15.17 -7.51 17.58
C ARG A 351 15.29 -7.18 19.08
N GLY A 352 14.83 -8.07 19.97
CA GLY A 352 15.03 -7.93 21.40
C GLY A 352 13.83 -7.38 22.19
N PRO A 353 13.94 -7.29 23.52
CA PRO A 353 12.85 -6.91 24.40
C PRO A 353 12.59 -5.40 24.29
N ARG A 354 11.69 -4.99 23.45
CA ARG A 354 11.20 -3.62 23.42
C ARG A 354 9.86 -3.53 24.13
N LYS A 355 9.68 -2.46 24.91
CA LYS A 355 8.43 -2.16 25.59
C LYS A 355 7.44 -1.55 24.60
N GLY A 356 6.86 -2.40 23.75
CA GLY A 356 5.80 -1.99 22.83
C GLY A 356 4.41 -2.33 23.40
N CYS A 357 3.40 -1.72 22.83
CA CYS A 357 2.01 -2.01 23.11
C CYS A 357 1.59 -3.30 22.41
N SER A 358 0.86 -4.21 23.07
CA SER A 358 0.18 -5.30 22.36
C SER A 358 -0.99 -4.74 21.53
N PHE A 359 -1.37 -5.47 20.50
CA PHE A 359 -2.48 -5.06 19.62
C PHE A 359 -3.79 -4.90 20.40
N GLU A 360 -4.09 -5.86 21.29
CA GLU A 360 -5.28 -5.84 22.14
C GLU A 360 -5.30 -4.64 23.08
N LYS A 361 -4.16 -4.34 23.74
CA LYS A 361 -4.05 -3.18 24.62
C LYS A 361 -4.24 -1.87 23.86
N LEU A 362 -3.71 -1.79 22.65
CA LEU A 362 -3.90 -0.62 21.80
C LEU A 362 -5.39 -0.44 21.46
N LEU A 363 -6.08 -1.50 21.03
CA LEU A 363 -7.52 -1.46 20.74
C LEU A 363 -8.34 -1.08 21.98
N GLN A 364 -8.00 -1.60 23.17
CA GLN A 364 -8.65 -1.26 24.43
C GLN A 364 -8.53 0.22 24.82
N THR A 365 -7.58 0.97 24.25
CA THR A 365 -7.50 2.44 24.46
C THR A 365 -8.60 3.21 23.75
N GLY A 366 -9.33 2.57 22.84
CA GLY A 366 -10.31 3.21 21.96
C GLY A 366 -9.73 3.89 20.73
N CYS A 367 -8.42 3.74 20.47
CA CYS A 367 -7.80 4.25 19.25
C CYS A 367 -8.32 3.54 18.01
N ARG A 368 -8.43 4.29 16.92
CA ARG A 368 -8.63 3.70 15.59
C ARG A 368 -7.31 3.05 15.14
N VAL A 369 -7.35 1.79 14.73
CA VAL A 369 -6.15 1.03 14.40
C VAL A 369 -6.18 0.51 12.98
N ILE A 370 -5.08 0.73 12.24
CA ILE A 370 -4.78 0.04 10.99
C ILE A 370 -3.94 -1.19 11.33
N CYS A 371 -4.42 -2.37 10.95
CA CYS A 371 -3.73 -3.64 11.19
C CYS A 371 -2.71 -3.92 10.07
N SER A 372 -1.42 -3.96 10.43
CA SER A 372 -0.31 -4.11 9.47
C SER A 372 0.87 -4.89 10.09
N PRO A 373 0.63 -6.04 10.79
CA PRO A 373 1.69 -6.74 11.50
C PRO A 373 2.77 -7.25 10.54
N PHE A 374 4.03 -6.94 10.84
CA PHE A 374 5.16 -7.20 9.94
C PHE A 374 5.32 -8.68 9.57
N GLU A 375 4.94 -9.61 10.45
CA GLU A 375 5.04 -11.05 10.20
C GLU A 375 4.13 -11.54 9.07
N TYR A 376 3.17 -10.74 8.62
CA TYR A 376 2.23 -11.08 7.55
C TYR A 376 2.14 -10.01 6.46
N CYS A 377 2.35 -8.73 6.84
CA CYS A 377 2.05 -7.61 5.96
C CYS A 377 3.30 -6.95 5.34
N TYR A 378 4.52 -7.25 5.82
CA TYR A 378 5.76 -6.72 5.24
C TYR A 378 6.26 -7.66 4.14
N ILE A 379 5.92 -7.33 2.91
CA ILE A 379 6.17 -8.19 1.74
C ILE A 379 7.60 -8.12 1.21
N ASP A 380 8.42 -7.22 1.75
CA ASP A 380 9.87 -7.17 1.58
C ASP A 380 10.60 -8.24 2.41
N LEU A 381 9.92 -8.83 3.40
CA LEU A 381 10.43 -9.87 4.27
C LEU A 381 9.80 -11.22 3.90
N GLU A 382 10.29 -11.88 2.87
CA GLU A 382 9.70 -13.11 2.31
C GLU A 382 9.51 -14.24 3.33
N GLU A 383 10.37 -14.34 4.32
CA GLU A 383 10.23 -15.31 5.42
C GLU A 383 8.95 -15.09 6.25
N TYR A 384 8.43 -13.86 6.27
CA TYR A 384 7.25 -13.50 7.03
C TYR A 384 5.98 -13.41 6.17
N ALA A 385 6.06 -12.79 5.02
CA ALA A 385 4.91 -12.50 4.17
C ALA A 385 4.86 -13.36 2.89
N ASN A 386 5.33 -14.61 2.93
CA ASN A 386 5.13 -15.51 1.79
C ASN A 386 3.63 -15.84 1.60
N PRO A 387 3.16 -16.08 0.36
CA PRO A 387 1.75 -16.25 0.07
C PRO A 387 1.08 -17.42 0.83
N GLU A 388 1.79 -18.51 1.11
CA GLU A 388 1.26 -19.65 1.85
C GLU A 388 0.95 -19.26 3.30
N LYS A 389 1.90 -18.60 3.97
CA LYS A 389 1.71 -18.07 5.32
C LYS A 389 0.62 -17.00 5.37
N VAL A 390 0.63 -16.06 4.42
CA VAL A 390 -0.37 -15.00 4.31
C VAL A 390 -1.78 -15.56 4.12
N SER A 391 -1.92 -16.69 3.42
CA SER A 391 -3.22 -17.34 3.22
C SER A 391 -3.91 -17.74 4.52
N THR A 392 -3.16 -17.99 5.59
CA THR A 392 -3.69 -18.31 6.91
C THR A 392 -4.07 -17.10 7.74
N PHE A 393 -3.65 -15.89 7.35
CA PHE A 393 -3.88 -14.67 8.08
C PHE A 393 -5.31 -14.15 7.95
N ASN A 394 -5.83 -13.57 9.01
CA ASN A 394 -7.12 -12.87 9.01
C ASN A 394 -7.03 -11.59 9.83
N PHE A 395 -7.17 -10.46 9.18
CA PHE A 395 -7.10 -9.14 9.80
C PHE A 395 -8.08 -8.97 10.97
N LYS A 396 -9.32 -9.44 10.84
CA LYS A 396 -10.33 -9.33 11.90
C LYS A 396 -10.08 -10.23 13.10
N CYS A 397 -9.36 -11.33 12.89
CA CYS A 397 -9.08 -12.32 13.94
C CYS A 397 -7.64 -12.21 14.47
N TYR A 398 -6.93 -11.13 14.14
CA TYR A 398 -5.55 -10.94 14.61
C TYR A 398 -5.49 -10.70 16.14
N ALA A 399 -6.54 -10.11 16.72
CA ALA A 399 -6.67 -9.92 18.15
C ALA A 399 -7.78 -10.80 18.72
N ASN A 400 -7.46 -11.67 19.69
CA ASN A 400 -8.41 -12.48 20.47
C ASN A 400 -9.55 -13.09 19.63
N ASP A 401 -9.20 -13.77 18.54
CA ASP A 401 -10.16 -14.44 17.64
C ASP A 401 -11.31 -13.54 17.14
N GLY A 402 -11.07 -12.24 17.08
CA GLY A 402 -12.01 -11.26 16.54
C GLY A 402 -12.85 -10.52 17.58
N GLU A 403 -12.58 -10.65 18.87
CA GLU A 403 -13.24 -9.86 19.93
C GLU A 403 -13.23 -8.35 19.66
N PHE A 404 -12.13 -7.84 19.06
CA PHE A 404 -11.94 -6.42 18.74
C PHE A 404 -12.07 -6.12 17.24
N ALA A 405 -12.72 -6.99 16.46
CA ALA A 405 -12.77 -6.85 15.01
C ALA A 405 -13.36 -5.51 14.53
N ASP A 406 -14.35 -4.98 15.26
CA ASP A 406 -15.02 -3.73 14.91
C ASP A 406 -14.19 -2.46 15.22
N MET A 407 -13.14 -2.61 16.02
CA MET A 407 -12.20 -1.51 16.34
C MET A 407 -11.09 -1.37 15.31
N ILE A 408 -10.91 -2.35 14.43
CA ILE A 408 -9.94 -2.32 13.34
C ILE A 408 -10.52 -1.51 12.19
N CYS A 409 -10.04 -0.29 12.01
CA CYS A 409 -10.53 0.61 10.97
C CYS A 409 -9.95 0.31 9.58
N GLY A 410 -8.81 -0.39 9.50
CA GLY A 410 -8.11 -0.65 8.26
C GLY A 410 -7.14 -1.82 8.31
N GLY A 411 -6.70 -2.23 7.13
CA GLY A 411 -5.56 -3.11 6.93
C GLY A 411 -4.60 -2.52 5.91
N GLU A 412 -3.30 -2.78 6.09
CA GLU A 412 -2.28 -2.31 5.15
C GLU A 412 -1.19 -3.34 4.91
N VAL A 413 -0.76 -3.40 3.67
CA VAL A 413 0.41 -4.15 3.19
C VAL A 413 1.58 -3.18 3.08
N CYS A 414 2.77 -3.56 3.54
CA CYS A 414 3.95 -2.70 3.47
C CYS A 414 4.98 -3.26 2.50
N ALA A 415 5.33 -2.46 1.48
CA ALA A 415 6.36 -2.74 0.49
C ALA A 415 7.54 -1.77 0.68
N TRP A 416 8.38 -2.05 1.67
CA TRP A 416 9.59 -1.28 1.92
C TRP A 416 10.58 -1.41 0.77
N GLU A 417 11.35 -0.36 0.50
CA GLU A 417 12.38 -0.30 -0.53
C GLU A 417 11.90 -0.65 -1.96
N TYR A 418 10.60 -0.49 -2.24
CA TYR A 418 9.95 -0.86 -3.51
C TYR A 418 10.68 -0.32 -4.75
N GLY A 419 11.23 0.89 -4.68
CA GLY A 419 11.96 1.53 -5.77
C GLY A 419 13.46 1.25 -5.82
N ASN A 420 14.01 0.53 -4.85
CA ASN A 420 15.46 0.32 -4.77
C ASN A 420 15.94 -0.65 -5.85
N PRO A 421 16.86 -0.22 -6.76
CA PRO A 421 17.33 -1.06 -7.87
C PRO A 421 18.11 -2.30 -7.41
N LYS A 422 18.63 -2.32 -6.17
CA LYS A 422 19.28 -3.51 -5.59
C LYS A 422 18.29 -4.60 -5.22
N TYR A 423 17.01 -4.28 -5.20
CA TYR A 423 15.92 -5.17 -4.76
C TYR A 423 14.85 -5.29 -5.84
N THR A 424 15.26 -5.40 -7.11
CA THR A 424 14.36 -5.58 -8.27
C THR A 424 13.47 -6.82 -8.14
N HIS A 425 13.82 -7.74 -7.25
CA HIS A 425 13.05 -8.95 -6.93
C HIS A 425 11.71 -8.66 -6.24
N TYR A 426 11.52 -7.48 -5.65
CA TYR A 426 10.24 -7.13 -5.00
C TYR A 426 9.04 -7.20 -5.91
N SER A 427 9.24 -7.04 -7.21
CA SER A 427 8.16 -7.17 -8.16
C SER A 427 7.49 -8.55 -8.18
N ARG A 428 8.10 -9.56 -7.57
CA ARG A 428 7.61 -10.93 -7.52
C ARG A 428 6.68 -11.18 -6.38
N SER A 429 7.15 -10.86 -5.15
CA SER A 429 6.34 -10.99 -3.95
C SER A 429 5.37 -9.81 -3.83
N PHE A 430 5.73 -8.64 -4.39
CA PHE A 430 4.88 -7.46 -4.32
C PHE A 430 3.47 -7.74 -4.85
N THR A 431 3.34 -8.09 -6.12
CA THR A 431 2.00 -8.24 -6.72
C THR A 431 1.21 -9.41 -6.10
N PRO A 432 1.75 -10.64 -6.00
CA PRO A 432 0.98 -11.76 -5.46
C PRO A 432 0.61 -11.59 -3.98
N SER A 433 1.57 -11.23 -3.14
CA SER A 433 1.33 -11.10 -1.70
C SER A 433 0.46 -9.89 -1.36
N ALA A 434 0.67 -8.75 -2.04
CA ALA A 434 -0.18 -7.59 -1.87
C ALA A 434 -1.63 -7.87 -2.28
N ILE A 435 -1.84 -8.53 -3.41
CA ILE A 435 -3.19 -8.88 -3.87
C ILE A 435 -3.85 -9.88 -2.93
N LEU A 436 -3.13 -10.91 -2.49
CA LEU A 436 -3.66 -11.89 -1.54
C LEU A 436 -4.06 -11.22 -0.22
N LEU A 437 -3.26 -10.31 0.31
CA LEU A 437 -3.60 -9.53 1.51
C LEU A 437 -4.81 -8.61 1.30
N LEU A 438 -4.92 -7.95 0.16
CA LEU A 438 -6.09 -7.16 -0.20
C LEU A 438 -7.36 -8.02 -0.28
N GLU A 439 -7.26 -9.22 -0.87
CA GLU A 439 -8.35 -10.21 -0.87
C GLU A 439 -8.72 -10.66 0.56
N LYS A 440 -7.73 -10.82 1.45
CA LYS A 440 -7.95 -11.12 2.87
C LYS A 440 -8.64 -9.97 3.61
N MET A 441 -8.37 -8.71 3.24
CA MET A 441 -9.12 -7.55 3.76
C MET A 441 -10.55 -7.51 3.22
N TRP A 442 -10.75 -8.00 1.99
CA TRP A 442 -12.05 -8.02 1.35
C TRP A 442 -12.94 -9.17 1.84
N ASN A 443 -12.39 -10.40 1.90
CA ASN A 443 -13.15 -11.60 2.22
C ASN A 443 -12.30 -12.62 3.00
N GLY A 444 -11.85 -12.25 4.18
CA GLY A 444 -10.81 -12.92 4.95
C GLY A 444 -10.98 -14.41 5.18
N LYS A 445 -12.23 -14.91 5.30
CA LYS A 445 -12.51 -16.33 5.59
C LYS A 445 -12.47 -17.25 4.37
N ASN A 446 -12.65 -16.71 3.17
CA ASN A 446 -12.93 -17.51 1.96
C ASN A 446 -11.79 -17.50 0.93
N VAL A 447 -10.64 -16.93 1.25
CA VAL A 447 -9.50 -16.87 0.34
C VAL A 447 -8.59 -18.07 0.57
N CYS A 448 -8.50 -18.96 -0.41
CA CYS A 448 -7.55 -20.08 -0.44
C CYS A 448 -6.46 -19.81 -1.47
N TYR A 449 -5.21 -19.98 -1.07
CA TYR A 449 -4.05 -19.85 -1.97
C TYR A 449 -3.72 -21.20 -2.60
N ASP A 450 -4.59 -21.67 -3.48
CA ASP A 450 -4.42 -22.91 -4.23
C ASP A 450 -4.00 -22.65 -5.70
N LYS A 451 -3.83 -23.70 -6.47
CA LYS A 451 -3.45 -23.60 -7.89
C LYS A 451 -4.50 -22.88 -8.73
N GLU A 452 -5.78 -23.06 -8.43
CA GLU A 452 -6.87 -22.38 -9.14
C GLU A 452 -6.84 -20.88 -8.87
N TYR A 453 -6.63 -20.46 -7.62
CA TYR A 453 -6.44 -19.07 -7.25
C TYR A 453 -5.23 -18.44 -7.97
N ARG A 454 -4.07 -19.09 -7.96
CA ARG A 454 -2.86 -18.58 -8.61
C ARG A 454 -3.03 -18.43 -10.13
N ARG A 455 -3.72 -19.38 -10.77
CA ARG A 455 -4.06 -19.28 -12.21
C ARG A 455 -5.02 -18.13 -12.49
N ALA A 456 -6.03 -17.94 -11.64
CA ALA A 456 -6.96 -16.84 -11.76
C ALA A 456 -6.25 -15.49 -11.55
N LEU A 457 -5.33 -15.39 -10.59
CA LEU A 457 -4.49 -14.23 -10.36
C LEU A 457 -3.63 -13.90 -11.60
N SER A 458 -2.94 -14.90 -12.12
CA SER A 458 -2.12 -14.76 -13.33
C SER A 458 -2.94 -14.23 -14.50
N LYS A 459 -4.12 -14.79 -14.74
CA LYS A 459 -4.98 -14.44 -15.86
C LYS A 459 -5.65 -13.07 -15.71
N HIS A 460 -6.28 -12.82 -14.58
CA HIS A 460 -7.18 -11.68 -14.45
C HIS A 460 -6.51 -10.40 -13.92
N ILE A 461 -5.45 -10.53 -13.15
CA ILE A 461 -4.72 -9.39 -12.60
C ILE A 461 -3.44 -9.12 -13.36
N LEU A 462 -2.66 -10.17 -13.63
CA LEU A 462 -1.39 -10.02 -14.33
C LEU A 462 -1.55 -10.06 -15.85
N GLY A 463 -2.70 -10.53 -16.35
CA GLY A 463 -3.02 -10.58 -17.78
C GLY A 463 -2.37 -11.74 -18.54
N PHE A 464 -1.91 -12.80 -17.83
CA PHE A 464 -1.25 -13.95 -18.42
C PHE A 464 -2.15 -15.17 -18.47
N ASP A 465 -2.61 -15.57 -19.66
CA ASP A 465 -3.25 -16.86 -19.87
C ASP A 465 -2.19 -17.89 -20.26
N ILE A 466 -1.56 -18.52 -19.24
CA ILE A 466 -0.41 -19.40 -19.41
C ILE A 466 -0.89 -20.77 -19.90
N PRO A 467 -0.37 -21.27 -21.07
CA PRO A 467 -0.75 -22.57 -21.59
C PRO A 467 -0.24 -23.73 -20.70
N ASN A 468 -0.79 -24.93 -20.93
CA ASN A 468 -0.36 -26.20 -20.31
C ASN A 468 -0.57 -26.32 -18.80
N GLY A 469 -1.42 -25.48 -18.20
CA GLY A 469 -1.79 -25.63 -16.79
C GLY A 469 -0.77 -25.10 -15.79
N TYR A 470 0.29 -24.45 -16.24
CA TYR A 470 1.21 -23.72 -15.38
C TYR A 470 0.54 -22.47 -14.82
N ASP A 471 0.96 -22.05 -13.65
CA ASP A 471 0.68 -20.71 -13.14
C ASP A 471 1.98 -19.88 -13.14
N LEU A 472 1.82 -18.55 -13.09
CA LEU A 472 2.96 -17.64 -13.14
C LEU A 472 3.93 -17.87 -11.98
N PHE A 473 3.44 -18.34 -10.83
CA PHE A 473 4.24 -18.58 -9.64
C PHE A 473 5.02 -19.90 -9.71
N GLU A 474 4.48 -20.91 -10.39
CA GLU A 474 5.25 -22.11 -10.72
C GLU A 474 6.41 -21.76 -11.65
N LEU A 475 6.20 -20.84 -12.60
CA LEU A 475 7.25 -20.39 -13.51
C LEU A 475 8.29 -19.50 -12.81
N PHE A 476 7.88 -18.71 -11.82
CA PHE A 476 8.74 -17.71 -11.17
C PHE A 476 9.18 -18.08 -9.77
N GLY A 477 8.43 -18.86 -9.03
CA GLY A 477 8.79 -19.27 -7.65
C GLY A 477 10.12 -20.03 -7.59
N SER A 478 10.51 -20.57 -8.72
CA SER A 478 11.75 -21.28 -8.90
C SER A 478 12.93 -20.40 -9.38
N ILE A 479 12.68 -19.18 -9.87
CA ILE A 479 13.73 -18.32 -10.43
C ILE A 479 14.33 -17.41 -9.35
N MET A 480 13.64 -17.27 -8.21
CA MET A 480 14.01 -16.25 -7.28
C MET A 480 14.05 -16.74 -5.83
N PRO A 481 15.24 -16.77 -5.22
CA PRO A 481 15.44 -17.22 -3.88
C PRO A 481 14.84 -16.30 -2.82
N PRO A 482 14.38 -16.83 -1.68
CA PRO A 482 13.90 -16.05 -0.56
C PRO A 482 15.02 -15.20 0.05
N ARG A 483 14.67 -14.03 0.56
CA ARG A 483 15.57 -13.17 1.33
C ARG A 483 15.69 -13.73 2.75
N ILE A 484 16.84 -14.29 3.09
CA ILE A 484 17.08 -14.82 4.43
C ILE A 484 17.79 -13.77 5.29
N ASN A 485 17.17 -13.36 6.41
CA ASN A 485 17.74 -12.53 7.47
C ASN A 485 18.32 -11.16 7.07
N GLY A 486 17.71 -10.46 6.13
CA GLY A 486 18.13 -9.08 5.79
C GLY A 486 19.54 -8.95 5.22
N GLN A 487 20.24 -10.05 5.01
CA GLN A 487 21.51 -10.10 4.30
C GLN A 487 21.27 -10.50 2.85
N ASN A 488 21.97 -9.86 1.94
CA ASN A 488 21.98 -10.23 0.53
C ASN A 488 22.49 -11.67 0.39
N SER A 489 21.59 -12.63 0.45
CA SER A 489 21.91 -14.05 0.26
C SER A 489 22.16 -14.43 -1.20
N TYR A 490 22.28 -13.44 -2.09
CA TYR A 490 22.63 -13.62 -3.50
C TYR A 490 23.84 -14.54 -3.74
N ALA A 491 24.83 -14.50 -2.85
CA ALA A 491 26.02 -15.32 -2.97
C ALA A 491 25.82 -16.76 -2.50
N THR A 492 24.86 -17.04 -1.62
CA THR A 492 24.68 -18.36 -0.98
C THR A 492 23.70 -19.24 -1.76
N ILE A 493 22.80 -18.63 -2.53
CA ILE A 493 21.69 -19.34 -3.19
C ILE A 493 21.97 -19.69 -4.64
N LYS A 494 23.03 -19.12 -5.21
CA LYS A 494 23.53 -19.48 -6.56
C LYS A 494 23.77 -20.99 -6.77
N ASN A 495 23.82 -21.78 -5.68
CA ASN A 495 24.07 -23.23 -5.73
C ASN A 495 22.78 -24.09 -5.72
N GLU A 496 21.59 -23.49 -5.55
CA GLU A 496 20.30 -24.19 -5.60
C GLU A 496 19.39 -23.70 -6.74
N LEU A 497 19.96 -22.96 -7.69
CA LEU A 497 19.24 -22.41 -8.84
C LEU A 497 18.87 -23.50 -9.83
N MET A 498 17.75 -23.26 -10.57
CA MET A 498 17.29 -24.08 -11.66
C MET A 498 18.40 -24.44 -12.63
N ASP A 499 18.32 -25.63 -13.14
CA ASP A 499 19.15 -26.03 -14.26
C ASP A 499 18.84 -25.17 -15.51
N GLU A 500 19.84 -25.04 -16.37
CA GLU A 500 19.78 -24.20 -17.57
C GLU A 500 18.64 -24.62 -18.51
N GLU A 501 18.27 -25.91 -18.54
CA GLU A 501 17.20 -26.44 -19.38
C GLU A 501 15.83 -25.90 -18.91
N THR A 502 15.60 -25.84 -17.60
CA THR A 502 14.37 -25.29 -17.01
C THR A 502 14.26 -23.78 -17.25
N LEU A 503 15.36 -23.03 -17.10
CA LEU A 503 15.39 -21.58 -17.40
C LEU A 503 15.09 -21.29 -18.87
N LEU A 504 15.67 -22.08 -19.79
CA LEU A 504 15.40 -21.96 -21.23
C LEU A 504 13.94 -22.29 -21.58
N MET A 505 13.36 -23.30 -20.92
CA MET A 505 11.95 -23.64 -21.06
C MET A 505 11.05 -22.47 -20.61
N HIS A 506 11.33 -21.88 -19.44
CA HIS A 506 10.59 -20.74 -18.92
C HIS A 506 10.71 -19.51 -19.83
N LYS A 507 11.93 -19.24 -20.32
CA LYS A 507 12.17 -18.16 -21.29
C LYS A 507 11.37 -18.35 -22.59
N LYS A 508 11.27 -19.60 -23.08
CA LYS A 508 10.46 -19.93 -24.24
C LYS A 508 8.97 -19.68 -23.98
N ILE A 509 8.43 -20.16 -22.86
CA ILE A 509 7.03 -19.95 -22.48
C ILE A 509 6.71 -18.46 -22.42
N LEU A 510 7.58 -17.64 -21.81
CA LEU A 510 7.40 -16.20 -21.70
C LEU A 510 7.47 -15.48 -23.05
N ASN A 511 8.34 -15.92 -23.95
CA ASN A 511 8.42 -15.36 -25.29
C ASN A 511 7.18 -15.68 -26.13
N ASP A 512 6.59 -16.86 -25.95
CA ASP A 512 5.35 -17.25 -26.62
C ASP A 512 4.15 -16.42 -26.12
N ILE A 513 4.17 -15.97 -24.85
CA ILE A 513 3.17 -15.11 -24.24
C ILE A 513 3.37 -13.62 -24.62
N LYS A 514 4.59 -13.20 -24.96
CA LYS A 514 4.99 -11.79 -25.18
C LYS A 514 4.10 -11.02 -26.15
N ASN A 515 3.52 -11.69 -27.13
CA ASN A 515 2.69 -11.05 -28.15
C ASN A 515 1.24 -10.82 -27.73
N THR A 516 0.82 -11.24 -26.55
CA THR A 516 -0.60 -11.30 -26.17
C THR A 516 -0.96 -10.36 -25.01
N TYR A 517 0.03 -9.92 -24.16
CA TYR A 517 -0.26 -9.25 -22.88
C TYR A 517 0.68 -8.09 -22.56
N SER A 518 0.46 -7.40 -21.43
CA SER A 518 1.16 -6.18 -21.01
C SER A 518 2.70 -6.27 -21.20
N PRO A 519 3.29 -5.48 -22.09
CA PRO A 519 4.71 -5.61 -22.43
C PRO A 519 5.64 -5.23 -21.30
N ILE A 520 5.22 -4.36 -20.38
CA ILE A 520 6.08 -3.83 -19.28
C ILE A 520 6.43 -4.92 -18.28
N TYR A 521 5.43 -5.64 -17.80
CA TYR A 521 5.66 -6.69 -16.78
C TYR A 521 6.36 -7.91 -17.38
N LEU A 522 6.00 -8.28 -18.60
CA LEU A 522 6.65 -9.39 -19.29
C LEU A 522 8.12 -9.09 -19.60
N ASN A 523 8.44 -7.87 -20.03
CA ASN A 523 9.82 -7.46 -20.26
C ASN A 523 10.65 -7.52 -18.97
N LEU A 524 10.10 -7.05 -17.85
CA LEU A 524 10.75 -7.15 -16.56
C LEU A 524 11.10 -8.61 -16.21
N LEU A 525 10.16 -9.53 -16.43
CA LEU A 525 10.36 -10.94 -16.15
C LEU A 525 11.41 -11.58 -17.07
N LEU A 526 11.44 -11.18 -18.34
CA LEU A 526 12.45 -11.63 -19.30
C LEU A 526 13.85 -11.08 -18.95
N GLU A 527 13.93 -9.82 -18.54
CA GLU A 527 15.17 -9.19 -18.06
C GLU A 527 15.74 -9.94 -16.83
N LEU A 528 14.87 -10.28 -15.86
CA LEU A 528 15.27 -11.05 -14.69
C LEU A 528 15.82 -12.45 -15.04
N ILE A 529 15.17 -13.17 -15.98
CA ILE A 529 15.69 -14.45 -16.47
C ILE A 529 17.02 -14.29 -17.17
N GLU A 530 17.20 -13.24 -17.96
CA GLU A 530 18.47 -12.95 -18.65
C GLU A 530 19.59 -12.57 -17.67
N GLU A 531 19.28 -11.93 -16.56
CA GLU A 531 20.23 -11.66 -15.49
C GLU A 531 20.66 -12.94 -14.76
N GLU A 532 19.73 -13.86 -14.49
CA GLU A 532 20.04 -15.14 -13.84
C GLU A 532 20.82 -16.12 -14.75
N MET A 533 20.72 -15.97 -16.07
CA MET A 533 21.49 -16.77 -17.04
C MET A 533 22.93 -16.28 -17.24
N LYS A 534 23.31 -15.10 -16.72
CA LYS A 534 24.67 -14.56 -16.74
C LYS A 534 25.47 -14.97 -15.50
#